data_51e0604004ed073dfc12909abf652b33
#
_entry.id   51e0604004ed073dfc12909abf652b33
#
_cell.length_a   1.000
_cell.length_b   1.000
_cell.length_c   1.000
_cell.angle_alpha   90.00
_cell.angle_beta   90.00
_cell.angle_gamma   90.00
#
_symmetry.space_group_name_H-M   'P 1'
#
loop_
_entity.id
_entity.type
_entity.pdbx_description
1 polymer ?
#
loop_
_entity_poly.entity_id
_entity_poly.type
_entity_poly.pdbx_seq_one_letter_code
_entity_poly.pdbx_strand_id
1 'polypeptide(L)'
;MRASLPILIAIGVMLSIAMGLRQSLGLFLQPLTRDLAMAVADFTIAIAVQNVAWGLLQPVAGALVNRWGFRPLLVGGAASYVAGLIVLALAQGTAGVVIGAGVLIGMALACTASAMALAVASRAVPSGMRSSVLGMVTAAGSLGSVIAAPLGQYLADSAGWRAGVMGFAILGALMLPAAWLAGRVDRVALPVRSDGQPDITARTALASAFRNRSFVLMAAAYFVCGMQLIFLATHLPSYLAICGMDPMLSAEALAVIAAFNVVGSLFFGWAGGRWSKQLLLGMLYTARSIVLAAYFAFPPTPAGTLVFAACMGFLWLGVGPLISGSVVEMFGLRWQAMIQGIAFMSHQVGSFVGALGGGVLFDLLGSYDLAWKIGVATGLAAGLLQMMFAAPRPPPLGPPCSESPRLDPALSAR
;
A
#
# COMPACT_ATOMS: atom_id res chain seq x y z
N MET A 1 -3.52 -23.88 -8.59
CA MET A 1 -3.11 -23.45 -7.24
C MET A 1 -1.71 -23.92 -6.82
N ARG A 2 -1.36 -25.21 -6.92
CA ARG A 2 -0.03 -25.69 -6.46
C ARG A 2 1.15 -24.97 -7.11
N ALA A 3 1.08 -24.65 -8.40
CA ALA A 3 2.13 -23.92 -9.11
C ALA A 3 2.26 -22.43 -8.75
N SER A 4 1.15 -21.78 -8.32
CA SER A 4 1.15 -20.37 -7.94
C SER A 4 1.55 -20.12 -6.48
N LEU A 5 1.44 -21.14 -5.62
CA LEU A 5 1.69 -21.02 -4.18
C LEU A 5 3.09 -20.48 -3.84
N PRO A 6 4.18 -20.98 -4.46
CA PRO A 6 5.52 -20.45 -4.20
C PRO A 6 5.67 -18.97 -4.56
N ILE A 7 5.00 -18.51 -5.64
CA ILE A 7 5.00 -17.11 -6.05
C ILE A 7 4.28 -16.26 -5.01
N LEU A 8 3.11 -16.72 -4.52
CA LEU A 8 2.31 -16.00 -3.53
C LEU A 8 3.01 -15.91 -2.17
N ILE A 9 3.64 -17.00 -1.72
CA ILE A 9 4.44 -17.00 -0.48
C ILE A 9 5.61 -16.03 -0.64
N ALA A 10 6.35 -16.11 -1.73
CA ALA A 10 7.51 -15.28 -1.98
C ALA A 10 7.16 -13.79 -2.03
N ILE A 11 6.08 -13.43 -2.73
CA ILE A 11 5.65 -12.02 -2.80
C ILE A 11 5.09 -11.53 -1.47
N GLY A 12 4.41 -12.37 -0.70
CA GLY A 12 3.94 -12.06 0.65
C GLY A 12 5.10 -11.82 1.61
N VAL A 13 6.13 -12.69 1.60
CA VAL A 13 7.35 -12.52 2.40
C VAL A 13 8.10 -11.24 2.02
N MET A 14 8.29 -10.99 0.72
CA MET A 14 8.95 -9.77 0.25
C MET A 14 8.20 -8.51 0.71
N LEU A 15 6.87 -8.48 0.56
CA LEU A 15 6.04 -7.34 1.00
C LEU A 15 6.09 -7.18 2.52
N SER A 16 6.02 -8.29 3.26
CA SER A 16 6.10 -8.31 4.73
C SER A 16 7.41 -7.67 5.20
N ILE A 17 8.54 -8.10 4.66
CA ILE A 17 9.86 -7.54 5.00
C ILE A 17 9.92 -6.06 4.60
N ALA A 18 9.59 -5.71 3.35
CA ALA A 18 9.68 -4.35 2.84
C ALA A 18 8.87 -3.35 3.70
N MET A 19 7.61 -3.71 4.03
CA MET A 19 6.73 -2.84 4.81
C MET A 19 7.09 -2.84 6.30
N GLY A 20 7.48 -3.99 6.83
CA GLY A 20 7.91 -4.13 8.22
C GLY A 20 9.13 -3.29 8.53
N LEU A 21 10.19 -3.42 7.73
CA LEU A 21 11.42 -2.63 7.91
C LEU A 21 11.15 -1.13 7.74
N ARG A 22 10.37 -0.74 6.72
CA ARG A 22 10.00 0.67 6.51
C ARG A 22 9.29 1.28 7.71
N GLN A 23 8.28 0.59 8.25
CA GLN A 23 7.50 1.11 9.37
C GLN A 23 8.31 1.18 10.66
N SER A 24 9.35 0.35 10.78
CA SER A 24 10.21 0.29 11.96
C SER A 24 11.42 1.25 11.90
N LEU A 25 11.66 1.97 10.80
CA LEU A 25 12.77 2.92 10.69
C LEU A 25 12.69 4.04 11.73
N GLY A 26 11.48 4.41 12.16
CA GLY A 26 11.28 5.43 13.20
C GLY A 26 11.92 5.10 14.55
N LEU A 27 12.17 3.81 14.84
CA LEU A 27 12.86 3.37 16.06
C LEU A 27 14.29 3.95 16.16
N PHE A 28 14.93 4.16 15.04
CA PHE A 28 16.31 4.67 14.98
C PHE A 28 16.39 6.20 14.98
N LEU A 29 15.27 6.93 14.95
CA LEU A 29 15.24 8.39 14.92
C LEU A 29 16.07 9.01 16.05
N GLN A 30 15.74 8.68 17.28
CA GLN A 30 16.36 9.26 18.47
C GLN A 30 17.87 8.91 18.60
N PRO A 31 18.26 7.62 18.55
CA PRO A 31 19.68 7.28 18.67
C PRO A 31 20.50 7.77 17.47
N LEU A 32 19.95 7.76 16.24
CA LEU A 32 20.64 8.23 15.05
C LEU A 32 20.88 9.75 15.09
N THR A 33 19.86 10.55 15.44
CA THR A 33 19.98 12.01 15.49
C THR A 33 20.97 12.46 16.58
N ARG A 34 21.03 11.75 17.71
CA ARG A 34 22.01 12.02 18.77
C ARG A 34 23.43 11.69 18.33
N ASP A 35 23.64 10.51 17.72
CA ASP A 35 24.99 10.05 17.33
C ASP A 35 25.58 10.90 16.17
N LEU A 36 24.77 11.31 15.22
CA LEU A 36 25.18 12.11 14.07
C LEU A 36 25.09 13.62 14.30
N ALA A 37 24.70 14.06 15.51
CA ALA A 37 24.49 15.47 15.86
C ALA A 37 23.63 16.24 14.84
N MET A 38 22.58 15.59 14.32
CA MET A 38 21.70 16.17 13.30
C MET A 38 20.31 16.49 13.89
N ALA A 39 19.60 17.42 13.25
CA ALA A 39 18.25 17.77 13.67
C ALA A 39 17.26 16.64 13.38
N VAL A 40 16.21 16.51 14.20
CA VAL A 40 15.08 15.60 13.94
C VAL A 40 14.44 15.89 12.58
N ALA A 41 14.41 17.16 12.19
CA ALA A 41 13.92 17.60 10.88
C ALA A 41 14.67 16.94 9.70
N ASP A 42 15.98 16.72 9.80
CA ASP A 42 16.78 16.09 8.75
C ASP A 42 16.36 14.64 8.50
N PHE A 43 16.10 13.87 9.57
CA PHE A 43 15.57 12.53 9.44
C PHE A 43 14.15 12.54 8.83
N THR A 44 13.32 13.48 9.24
CA THR A 44 11.97 13.65 8.71
C THR A 44 12.00 13.98 7.21
N ILE A 45 12.97 14.81 6.77
CA ILE A 45 13.22 15.08 5.34
C ILE A 45 13.56 13.78 4.61
N ALA A 46 14.41 12.93 5.16
CA ALA A 46 14.74 11.65 4.53
C ALA A 46 13.48 10.77 4.33
N ILE A 47 12.59 10.71 5.32
CA ILE A 47 11.32 9.98 5.19
C ILE A 47 10.36 10.64 4.20
N ALA A 48 10.34 11.98 4.13
CA ALA A 48 9.56 12.71 3.12
C ALA A 48 10.08 12.41 1.69
N VAL A 49 11.39 12.45 1.48
CA VAL A 49 12.04 12.06 0.22
C VAL A 49 11.71 10.61 -0.14
N GLN A 50 11.73 9.69 0.84
CA GLN A 50 11.33 8.29 0.64
C GLN A 50 9.90 8.18 0.07
N ASN A 51 8.95 8.88 0.67
CA ASN A 51 7.55 8.84 0.25
C ASN A 51 7.36 9.45 -1.15
N VAL A 52 8.03 10.56 -1.43
CA VAL A 52 8.01 11.23 -2.75
C VAL A 52 8.63 10.33 -3.80
N ALA A 53 9.82 9.78 -3.55
CA ALA A 53 10.49 8.87 -4.48
C ALA A 53 9.62 7.63 -4.75
N TRP A 54 9.06 7.03 -3.70
CA TRP A 54 8.13 5.90 -3.84
C TRP A 54 6.91 6.25 -4.68
N GLY A 55 6.24 7.37 -4.38
CA GLY A 55 5.04 7.81 -5.09
C GLY A 55 5.28 8.10 -6.56
N LEU A 56 6.33 8.86 -6.89
CA LEU A 56 6.67 9.26 -8.26
C LEU A 56 7.19 8.10 -9.11
N LEU A 57 8.01 7.23 -8.53
CA LEU A 57 8.62 6.12 -9.26
C LEU A 57 7.69 4.90 -9.39
N GLN A 58 6.62 4.81 -8.61
CA GLN A 58 5.69 3.67 -8.66
C GLN A 58 5.05 3.47 -10.05
N PRO A 59 4.50 4.50 -10.73
CA PRO A 59 3.99 4.35 -12.10
C PRO A 59 5.08 3.95 -13.10
N VAL A 60 6.30 4.49 -12.93
CA VAL A 60 7.45 4.20 -13.80
C VAL A 60 7.86 2.74 -13.66
N ALA A 61 8.05 2.26 -12.43
CA ALA A 61 8.35 0.86 -12.16
C ALA A 61 7.27 -0.06 -12.74
N GLY A 62 5.98 0.31 -12.57
CA GLY A 62 4.86 -0.43 -13.15
C GLY A 62 4.84 -0.45 -14.68
N ALA A 63 5.29 0.61 -15.34
CA ALA A 63 5.44 0.65 -16.80
C ALA A 63 6.60 -0.24 -17.28
N LEU A 64 7.73 -0.22 -16.56
CA LEU A 64 8.92 -0.99 -16.88
C LEU A 64 8.69 -2.52 -16.77
N VAL A 65 7.73 -2.96 -15.95
CA VAL A 65 7.32 -4.39 -15.90
C VAL A 65 6.98 -4.94 -17.28
N ASN A 66 6.30 -4.15 -18.11
CA ASN A 66 5.91 -4.60 -19.46
C ASN A 66 7.10 -4.74 -20.42
N ARG A 67 8.24 -4.08 -20.13
CA ARG A 67 9.45 -4.14 -20.96
C ARG A 67 10.45 -5.19 -20.45
N TRP A 68 10.62 -5.27 -19.14
CA TRP A 68 11.68 -6.10 -18.53
C TRP A 68 11.14 -7.29 -17.74
N GLY A 69 9.83 -7.33 -17.47
CA GLY A 69 9.21 -8.31 -16.58
C GLY A 69 9.29 -7.90 -15.11
N PHE A 70 8.64 -8.66 -14.26
CA PHE A 70 8.64 -8.44 -12.80
C PHE A 70 9.99 -8.78 -12.16
N ARG A 71 10.63 -9.90 -12.58
CA ARG A 71 11.83 -10.42 -11.90
C ARG A 71 12.96 -9.39 -11.77
N PRO A 72 13.45 -8.74 -12.84
CA PRO A 72 14.55 -7.79 -12.71
C PRO A 72 14.17 -6.58 -11.83
N LEU A 73 12.93 -6.12 -11.89
CA LEU A 73 12.47 -4.99 -11.07
C LEU A 73 12.34 -5.36 -9.59
N LEU A 74 11.80 -6.54 -9.27
CA LEU A 74 11.70 -7.01 -7.89
C LEU A 74 13.09 -7.25 -7.27
N VAL A 75 14.00 -7.90 -8.02
CA VAL A 75 15.37 -8.17 -7.56
C VAL A 75 16.17 -6.88 -7.44
N GLY A 76 16.09 -5.98 -8.43
CA GLY A 76 16.73 -4.67 -8.39
C GLY A 76 16.21 -3.80 -7.25
N GLY A 77 14.90 -3.83 -7.00
CA GLY A 77 14.28 -3.17 -5.85
C GLY A 77 14.75 -3.75 -4.52
N ALA A 78 14.80 -5.08 -4.38
CA ALA A 78 15.31 -5.73 -3.18
C ALA A 78 16.80 -5.38 -2.94
N ALA A 79 17.62 -5.40 -3.98
CA ALA A 79 19.04 -5.00 -3.90
C ALA A 79 19.19 -3.51 -3.50
N SER A 80 18.38 -2.62 -4.10
CA SER A 80 18.35 -1.20 -3.73
C SER A 80 17.91 -0.99 -2.27
N TYR A 81 16.98 -1.81 -1.76
CA TYR A 81 16.55 -1.76 -0.36
C TYR A 81 17.71 -2.08 0.59
N VAL A 82 18.40 -3.20 0.33
CA VAL A 82 19.57 -3.63 1.11
C VAL A 82 20.68 -2.57 1.04
N ALA A 83 20.98 -2.06 -0.16
CA ALA A 83 21.97 -1.00 -0.35
C ALA A 83 21.60 0.27 0.43
N GLY A 84 20.31 0.66 0.41
CA GLY A 84 19.80 1.80 1.17
C GLY A 84 19.99 1.64 2.68
N LEU A 85 19.73 0.45 3.23
CA LEU A 85 19.97 0.15 4.65
C LEU A 85 21.46 0.14 5.00
N ILE A 86 22.34 -0.39 4.12
CA ILE A 86 23.79 -0.37 4.33
C ILE A 86 24.30 1.08 4.31
N VAL A 87 23.88 1.90 3.34
CA VAL A 87 24.25 3.34 3.27
C VAL A 87 23.77 4.06 4.53
N LEU A 88 22.55 3.76 5.00
CA LEU A 88 22.04 4.34 6.24
C LEU A 88 22.88 3.91 7.47
N ALA A 89 23.23 2.63 7.59
CA ALA A 89 24.05 2.12 8.70
C ALA A 89 25.47 2.75 8.73
N LEU A 90 26.02 3.08 7.55
CA LEU A 90 27.34 3.70 7.39
C LEU A 90 27.27 5.23 7.35
N ALA A 91 26.08 5.83 7.48
CA ALA A 91 25.90 7.27 7.41
C ALA A 91 26.74 8.01 8.48
N GLN A 92 27.37 9.12 8.08
CA GLN A 92 28.15 10.00 8.93
C GLN A 92 27.52 11.40 9.07
N GLY A 93 26.33 11.61 8.47
CA GLY A 93 25.58 12.87 8.48
C GLY A 93 24.32 12.80 7.62
N THR A 94 23.63 13.93 7.53
CA THR A 94 22.31 14.08 6.86
C THR A 94 22.29 13.52 5.43
N ALA A 95 23.34 13.77 4.63
CA ALA A 95 23.40 13.31 3.24
C ALA A 95 23.30 11.77 3.14
N GLY A 96 24.04 11.04 3.96
CA GLY A 96 23.99 9.58 4.00
C GLY A 96 22.60 9.05 4.42
N VAL A 97 21.96 9.70 5.38
CA VAL A 97 20.59 9.36 5.82
C VAL A 97 19.59 9.61 4.70
N VAL A 98 19.64 10.75 4.02
CA VAL A 98 18.75 11.11 2.91
C VAL A 98 18.95 10.16 1.71
N ILE A 99 20.19 9.85 1.35
CA ILE A 99 20.48 8.92 0.25
C ILE A 99 20.01 7.51 0.61
N GLY A 100 20.37 7.01 1.78
CA GLY A 100 20.05 5.64 2.21
C GLY A 100 18.55 5.45 2.47
N ALA A 101 18.03 6.12 3.48
CA ALA A 101 16.63 5.98 3.91
C ALA A 101 15.65 6.68 2.95
N GLY A 102 16.03 7.79 2.35
CA GLY A 102 15.18 8.56 1.46
C GLY A 102 15.16 7.99 0.04
N VAL A 103 16.25 8.17 -0.70
CA VAL A 103 16.30 7.90 -2.14
C VAL A 103 16.30 6.41 -2.44
N LEU A 104 17.25 5.65 -1.88
CA LEU A 104 17.42 4.23 -2.23
C LEU A 104 16.26 3.37 -1.74
N ILE A 105 15.83 3.56 -0.49
CA ILE A 105 14.65 2.82 0.02
C ILE A 105 13.37 3.28 -0.67
N GLY A 106 13.19 4.57 -0.95
CA GLY A 106 12.03 5.07 -1.70
C GLY A 106 11.92 4.46 -3.11
N MET A 107 13.03 4.40 -3.82
CA MET A 107 13.13 3.74 -5.13
C MET A 107 12.88 2.22 -5.03
N ALA A 108 13.42 1.58 -4.01
CA ALA A 108 13.20 0.17 -3.72
C ALA A 108 11.72 -0.15 -3.48
N LEU A 109 11.03 0.69 -2.70
CA LEU A 109 9.60 0.53 -2.40
C LEU A 109 8.73 0.62 -3.66
N ALA A 110 9.10 1.45 -4.64
CA ALA A 110 8.39 1.48 -5.91
C ALA A 110 8.42 0.13 -6.65
N CYS A 111 9.44 -0.69 -6.41
CA CYS A 111 9.60 -2.01 -7.02
C CYS A 111 9.15 -3.18 -6.12
N THR A 112 9.04 -3.00 -4.80
CA THR A 112 8.84 -4.10 -3.84
C THR A 112 7.59 -3.98 -2.98
N ALA A 113 6.97 -2.78 -2.93
CA ALA A 113 5.83 -2.54 -2.07
C ALA A 113 4.47 -2.95 -2.69
N SER A 114 3.38 -2.54 -2.05
CA SER A 114 2.03 -3.07 -2.25
C SER A 114 1.55 -3.09 -3.70
N ALA A 115 1.73 -2.02 -4.49
CA ALA A 115 1.22 -1.99 -5.86
C ALA A 115 1.87 -3.06 -6.74
N MET A 116 3.20 -3.25 -6.60
CA MET A 116 3.93 -4.29 -7.32
C MET A 116 3.56 -5.69 -6.83
N ALA A 117 3.48 -5.87 -5.50
CA ALA A 117 3.11 -7.15 -4.90
C ALA A 117 1.70 -7.59 -5.31
N LEU A 118 0.74 -6.68 -5.30
CA LEU A 118 -0.63 -6.95 -5.72
C LEU A 118 -0.74 -7.23 -7.23
N ALA A 119 0.09 -6.61 -8.06
CA ALA A 119 0.15 -6.91 -9.49
C ALA A 119 0.69 -8.33 -9.76
N VAL A 120 1.76 -8.74 -9.06
CA VAL A 120 2.28 -10.13 -9.10
C VAL A 120 1.20 -11.11 -8.64
N ALA A 121 0.56 -10.85 -7.51
CA ALA A 121 -0.49 -11.71 -6.97
C ALA A 121 -1.69 -11.84 -7.93
N SER A 122 -2.13 -10.72 -8.52
CA SER A 122 -3.24 -10.70 -9.49
C SER A 122 -2.96 -11.57 -10.71
N ARG A 123 -1.71 -11.54 -11.21
CA ARG A 123 -1.29 -12.32 -12.38
C ARG A 123 -1.11 -13.81 -12.06
N ALA A 124 -0.72 -14.12 -10.81
CA ALA A 124 -0.43 -15.49 -10.39
C ALA A 124 -1.67 -16.38 -10.22
N VAL A 125 -2.87 -15.81 -10.14
CA VAL A 125 -4.09 -16.56 -9.81
C VAL A 125 -5.24 -16.31 -10.77
N PRO A 126 -6.17 -17.29 -10.91
CA PRO A 126 -7.40 -17.12 -11.68
C PRO A 126 -8.29 -15.99 -11.13
N SER A 127 -9.15 -15.43 -12.00
CA SER A 127 -10.03 -14.30 -11.65
C SER A 127 -10.91 -14.54 -10.42
N GLY A 128 -11.48 -15.74 -10.27
CA GLY A 128 -12.38 -16.08 -9.16
C GLY A 128 -11.72 -16.04 -7.76
N MET A 129 -10.39 -16.21 -7.69
CA MET A 129 -9.66 -16.20 -6.41
C MET A 129 -8.91 -14.87 -6.15
N ARG A 130 -8.84 -14.02 -7.16
CA ARG A 130 -7.95 -12.85 -7.17
C ARG A 130 -8.21 -11.93 -5.98
N SER A 131 -9.45 -11.57 -5.72
CA SER A 131 -9.80 -10.63 -4.66
C SER A 131 -9.37 -11.13 -3.27
N SER A 132 -9.64 -12.38 -2.94
CA SER A 132 -9.24 -12.97 -1.65
C SER A 132 -7.71 -13.05 -1.52
N VAL A 133 -7.01 -13.42 -2.59
CA VAL A 133 -5.54 -13.48 -2.61
C VAL A 133 -4.92 -12.08 -2.44
N LEU A 134 -5.50 -11.05 -3.05
CA LEU A 134 -5.06 -9.66 -2.84
C LEU A 134 -5.21 -9.26 -1.37
N GLY A 135 -6.31 -9.63 -0.71
CA GLY A 135 -6.49 -9.41 0.72
C GLY A 135 -5.43 -10.11 1.57
N MET A 136 -5.12 -11.38 1.27
CA MET A 136 -4.11 -12.17 1.97
C MET A 136 -2.69 -11.56 1.81
N VAL A 137 -2.33 -11.14 0.60
CA VAL A 137 -1.03 -10.50 0.35
C VAL A 137 -0.93 -9.15 1.06
N THR A 138 -2.02 -8.37 1.09
CA THR A 138 -2.05 -7.10 1.85
C THR A 138 -1.90 -7.34 3.36
N ALA A 139 -2.59 -8.34 3.90
CA ALA A 139 -2.48 -8.74 5.30
C ALA A 139 -1.04 -9.18 5.66
N ALA A 140 -0.38 -9.94 4.78
CA ALA A 140 1.02 -10.33 4.96
C ALA A 140 1.94 -9.11 5.09
N GLY A 141 1.69 -8.03 4.33
CA GLY A 141 2.44 -6.78 4.46
C GLY A 141 2.39 -6.17 5.86
N SER A 142 1.27 -6.30 6.57
CA SER A 142 1.10 -5.78 7.94
C SER A 142 1.82 -6.63 8.99
N LEU A 143 2.00 -7.93 8.74
CA LEU A 143 2.66 -8.83 9.69
C LEU A 143 4.17 -8.54 9.84
N GLY A 144 4.79 -7.95 8.83
CA GLY A 144 6.22 -7.68 8.84
C GLY A 144 6.67 -6.76 9.98
N SER A 145 5.87 -5.76 10.32
CA SER A 145 6.17 -4.83 11.41
C SER A 145 6.13 -5.49 12.79
N VAL A 146 5.33 -6.56 12.95
CA VAL A 146 5.25 -7.34 14.20
C VAL A 146 6.59 -7.99 14.54
N ILE A 147 7.38 -8.36 13.52
CA ILE A 147 8.70 -8.99 13.68
C ILE A 147 9.81 -7.92 13.64
N ALA A 148 9.74 -7.00 12.69
CA ALA A 148 10.81 -6.04 12.44
C ALA A 148 10.98 -5.04 13.61
N ALA A 149 9.90 -4.57 14.22
CA ALA A 149 9.99 -3.59 15.29
C ALA A 149 10.67 -4.14 16.56
N PRO A 150 10.27 -5.29 17.13
CA PRO A 150 10.97 -5.87 18.29
C PRO A 150 12.42 -6.23 17.99
N LEU A 151 12.71 -6.80 16.81
CA LEU A 151 14.06 -7.14 16.39
C LEU A 151 14.93 -5.90 16.28
N GLY A 152 14.42 -4.83 15.64
CA GLY A 152 15.15 -3.57 15.49
C GLY A 152 15.44 -2.91 16.84
N GLN A 153 14.46 -2.89 17.75
CA GLN A 153 14.64 -2.35 19.10
C GLN A 153 15.68 -3.16 19.88
N TYR A 154 15.54 -4.47 19.91
CA TYR A 154 16.49 -5.35 20.62
C TYR A 154 17.94 -5.14 20.15
N LEU A 155 18.16 -5.07 18.82
CA LEU A 155 19.49 -4.84 18.27
C LEU A 155 20.00 -3.42 18.55
N ALA A 156 19.12 -2.42 18.52
CA ALA A 156 19.48 -1.04 18.83
C ALA A 156 19.90 -0.89 20.30
N ASP A 157 19.20 -1.55 21.21
CA ASP A 157 19.48 -1.49 22.66
C ASP A 157 20.75 -2.27 23.02
N SER A 158 21.00 -3.40 22.37
CA SER A 158 22.13 -4.29 22.70
C SER A 158 23.46 -3.90 22.04
N ALA A 159 23.41 -3.36 20.80
CA ALA A 159 24.61 -3.12 19.97
C ALA A 159 24.59 -1.76 19.24
N GLY A 160 23.63 -0.90 19.56
CA GLY A 160 23.48 0.43 18.98
C GLY A 160 22.68 0.45 17.66
N TRP A 161 22.23 1.65 17.27
CA TRP A 161 21.34 1.84 16.13
C TRP A 161 21.94 1.35 14.79
N ARG A 162 23.26 1.47 14.60
CA ARG A 162 23.94 0.98 13.40
C ARG A 162 23.83 -0.54 13.26
N ALA A 163 23.97 -1.27 14.38
CA ALA A 163 23.77 -2.72 14.41
C ALA A 163 22.29 -3.07 14.14
N GLY A 164 21.35 -2.29 14.67
CA GLY A 164 19.93 -2.44 14.38
C GLY A 164 19.62 -2.29 12.89
N VAL A 165 20.12 -1.24 12.24
CA VAL A 165 19.95 -1.00 10.80
C VAL A 165 20.68 -2.08 9.96
N MET A 166 21.85 -2.54 10.40
CA MET A 166 22.56 -3.64 9.72
C MET A 166 21.78 -4.97 9.85
N GLY A 167 21.17 -5.23 11.00
CA GLY A 167 20.24 -6.35 11.18
C GLY A 167 19.05 -6.27 10.24
N PHE A 168 18.54 -5.06 10.00
CA PHE A 168 17.52 -4.83 8.97
C PHE A 168 18.04 -5.09 7.56
N ALA A 169 19.31 -4.76 7.25
CA ALA A 169 19.91 -5.08 5.96
C ALA A 169 20.03 -6.59 5.74
N ILE A 170 20.41 -7.34 6.79
CA ILE A 170 20.47 -8.82 6.74
C ILE A 170 19.07 -9.41 6.52
N LEU A 171 18.06 -8.94 7.27
CA LEU A 171 16.67 -9.36 7.08
C LEU A 171 16.17 -8.96 5.68
N GLY A 172 16.51 -7.76 5.22
CA GLY A 172 16.22 -7.26 3.88
C GLY A 172 16.85 -8.11 2.76
N ALA A 173 18.01 -8.73 3.00
CA ALA A 173 18.65 -9.63 2.03
C ALA A 173 17.78 -10.85 1.70
N LEU A 174 16.90 -11.30 2.62
CA LEU A 174 15.92 -12.36 2.35
C LEU A 174 14.90 -11.95 1.28
N MET A 175 14.75 -10.65 1.00
CA MET A 175 13.93 -10.20 -0.12
C MET A 175 14.50 -10.61 -1.47
N LEU A 176 15.81 -10.82 -1.62
CA LEU A 176 16.45 -11.20 -2.89
C LEU A 176 15.98 -12.59 -3.39
N PRO A 177 16.08 -13.68 -2.63
CA PRO A 177 15.53 -14.98 -3.05
C PRO A 177 14.00 -14.92 -3.19
N ALA A 178 13.29 -14.18 -2.34
CA ALA A 178 11.86 -14.00 -2.45
C ALA A 178 11.48 -13.28 -3.76
N ALA A 179 12.17 -12.19 -4.11
CA ALA A 179 11.99 -11.47 -5.38
C ALA A 179 12.26 -12.35 -6.60
N TRP A 180 13.33 -13.17 -6.55
CA TRP A 180 13.66 -14.10 -7.61
C TRP A 180 12.57 -15.16 -7.83
N LEU A 181 12.02 -15.71 -6.74
CA LEU A 181 10.93 -16.67 -6.79
C LEU A 181 9.61 -16.03 -7.23
N ALA A 182 9.26 -14.85 -6.70
CA ALA A 182 8.07 -14.09 -7.09
C ALA A 182 8.11 -13.72 -8.58
N GLY A 183 9.31 -13.41 -9.10
CA GLY A 183 9.54 -13.12 -10.52
C GLY A 183 9.24 -14.29 -11.47
N ARG A 184 8.99 -15.50 -10.98
CA ARG A 184 8.47 -16.62 -11.80
C ARG A 184 7.09 -16.32 -12.38
N VAL A 185 6.40 -15.31 -11.86
CA VAL A 185 5.12 -14.81 -12.43
C VAL A 185 5.26 -14.38 -13.89
N ASP A 186 6.44 -14.01 -14.35
CA ASP A 186 6.70 -13.66 -15.75
C ASP A 186 6.43 -14.84 -16.71
N ARG A 187 6.51 -16.07 -16.22
CA ARG A 187 6.18 -17.29 -16.98
C ARG A 187 4.68 -17.57 -17.07
N VAL A 188 3.87 -16.86 -16.26
CA VAL A 188 2.41 -16.98 -16.33
C VAL A 188 1.93 -16.16 -17.52
N ALA A 189 1.32 -16.83 -18.49
CA ALA A 189 0.77 -16.17 -19.68
C ALA A 189 -0.30 -15.15 -19.27
N LEU A 190 -0.29 -13.99 -19.91
CA LEU A 190 -1.39 -13.05 -19.81
C LEU A 190 -2.57 -13.58 -20.62
N PRO A 191 -3.81 -13.38 -20.17
CA PRO A 191 -4.98 -13.70 -20.99
C PRO A 191 -4.89 -12.98 -22.34
N VAL A 192 -5.04 -13.75 -23.40
CA VAL A 192 -5.10 -13.21 -24.77
C VAL A 192 -6.37 -12.38 -24.89
N ARG A 193 -6.27 -11.18 -25.44
CA ARG A 193 -7.45 -10.37 -25.75
C ARG A 193 -8.23 -11.07 -26.87
N SER A 194 -9.49 -11.34 -26.60
CA SER A 194 -10.39 -12.00 -27.55
C SER A 194 -10.82 -11.11 -28.72
N ASP A 195 -10.50 -9.82 -28.68
CA ASP A 195 -10.94 -8.81 -29.63
C ASP A 195 -9.97 -8.58 -30.80
N GLY A 196 -8.86 -9.32 -30.87
CA GLY A 196 -7.86 -9.20 -31.96
C GLY A 196 -7.20 -7.82 -32.10
N GLN A 197 -7.46 -6.91 -31.17
CA GLN A 197 -6.87 -5.57 -31.23
C GLN A 197 -5.39 -5.59 -30.86
N PRO A 198 -4.57 -4.76 -31.51
CA PRO A 198 -3.15 -4.66 -31.21
C PRO A 198 -2.93 -4.21 -29.75
N ASP A 199 -1.81 -4.64 -29.20
CA ASP A 199 -1.38 -4.26 -27.86
C ASP A 199 -1.29 -2.73 -27.72
N ILE A 200 -2.05 -2.19 -26.77
CA ILE A 200 -2.00 -0.75 -26.47
C ILE A 200 -0.66 -0.36 -25.85
N THR A 201 -0.15 0.82 -26.21
CA THR A 201 1.07 1.38 -25.63
C THR A 201 0.84 1.91 -24.21
N ALA A 202 1.92 2.16 -23.47
CA ALA A 202 1.84 2.79 -22.13
C ALA A 202 1.11 4.14 -22.20
N ARG A 203 1.37 4.95 -23.23
CA ARG A 203 0.73 6.25 -23.44
C ARG A 203 -0.78 6.10 -23.65
N THR A 204 -1.21 5.12 -24.44
CA THR A 204 -2.63 4.86 -24.68
C THR A 204 -3.32 4.34 -23.41
N ALA A 205 -2.65 3.45 -22.66
CA ALA A 205 -3.17 2.96 -21.38
C ALA A 205 -3.33 4.10 -20.37
N LEU A 206 -2.34 5.00 -20.30
CA LEU A 206 -2.38 6.20 -19.47
C LEU A 206 -3.53 7.13 -19.87
N ALA A 207 -3.65 7.44 -21.15
CA ALA A 207 -4.74 8.27 -21.66
C ALA A 207 -6.12 7.66 -21.39
N SER A 208 -6.26 6.33 -21.52
CA SER A 208 -7.50 5.63 -21.21
C SER A 208 -7.85 5.70 -19.73
N ALA A 209 -6.84 5.62 -18.84
CA ALA A 209 -7.04 5.75 -17.40
C ALA A 209 -7.57 7.15 -17.03
N PHE A 210 -6.96 8.22 -17.52
CA PHE A 210 -7.42 9.58 -17.23
C PHE A 210 -8.77 9.95 -17.90
N ARG A 211 -9.16 9.24 -18.96
CA ARG A 211 -10.50 9.40 -19.57
C ARG A 211 -11.57 8.57 -18.86
N ASN A 212 -11.20 7.60 -18.05
CA ASN A 212 -12.14 6.77 -17.32
C ASN A 212 -12.58 7.50 -16.03
N ARG A 213 -13.82 7.97 -16.00
CA ARG A 213 -14.38 8.71 -14.86
C ARG A 213 -14.32 7.92 -13.54
N SER A 214 -14.60 6.62 -13.60
CA SER A 214 -14.54 5.75 -12.42
C SER A 214 -13.13 5.65 -11.84
N PHE A 215 -12.11 5.57 -12.70
CA PHE A 215 -10.72 5.57 -12.27
C PHE A 215 -10.29 6.92 -11.67
N VAL A 216 -10.61 8.02 -12.33
CA VAL A 216 -10.25 9.37 -11.85
C VAL A 216 -10.88 9.63 -10.50
N LEU A 217 -12.16 9.27 -10.32
CA LEU A 217 -12.85 9.40 -9.04
C LEU A 217 -12.23 8.52 -7.97
N MET A 218 -11.89 7.26 -8.31
CA MET A 218 -11.19 6.35 -7.40
C MET A 218 -9.82 6.88 -6.99
N ALA A 219 -9.05 7.45 -7.91
CA ALA A 219 -7.74 8.04 -7.63
C ALA A 219 -7.88 9.31 -6.76
N ALA A 220 -8.89 10.14 -6.99
CA ALA A 220 -9.20 11.31 -6.16
C ALA A 220 -9.64 10.89 -4.74
N ALA A 221 -10.48 9.87 -4.62
CA ALA A 221 -10.84 9.31 -3.32
C ALA A 221 -9.62 8.70 -2.59
N TYR A 222 -8.69 8.14 -3.34
CA TYR A 222 -7.44 7.59 -2.79
C TYR A 222 -6.47 8.69 -2.34
N PHE A 223 -6.49 9.88 -2.96
CA PHE A 223 -5.83 11.07 -2.41
C PHE A 223 -6.38 11.41 -1.02
N VAL A 224 -7.70 11.49 -0.87
CA VAL A 224 -8.33 11.77 0.43
C VAL A 224 -8.00 10.69 1.45
N CYS A 225 -7.93 9.43 1.03
CA CYS A 225 -7.47 8.33 1.88
C CYS A 225 -6.06 8.59 2.43
N GLY A 226 -5.10 8.93 1.57
CA GLY A 226 -3.74 9.26 1.98
C GLY A 226 -3.70 10.42 2.96
N MET A 227 -4.45 11.47 2.68
CA MET A 227 -4.55 12.66 3.53
C MET A 227 -5.05 12.29 4.95
N GLN A 228 -6.16 11.56 5.04
CA GLN A 228 -6.72 11.16 6.34
C GLN A 228 -5.80 10.23 7.13
N LEU A 229 -5.23 9.21 6.47
CA LEU A 229 -4.45 8.18 7.16
C LEU A 229 -3.13 8.72 7.69
N ILE A 230 -2.43 9.51 6.89
CA ILE A 230 -1.14 10.07 7.33
C ILE A 230 -1.34 11.22 8.30
N PHE A 231 -2.39 12.03 8.15
CA PHE A 231 -2.78 12.99 9.17
C PHE A 231 -3.00 12.30 10.52
N LEU A 232 -3.80 11.23 10.55
CA LEU A 232 -4.05 10.46 11.78
C LEU A 232 -2.76 9.86 12.37
N ALA A 233 -1.96 9.17 11.53
CA ALA A 233 -0.73 8.54 11.99
C ALA A 233 0.29 9.54 12.56
N THR A 234 0.32 10.77 12.02
CA THR A 234 1.27 11.80 12.42
C THR A 234 0.80 12.58 13.64
N HIS A 235 -0.48 12.95 13.69
CA HIS A 235 -0.98 13.92 14.66
C HIS A 235 -1.81 13.32 15.82
N LEU A 236 -2.25 12.05 15.73
CA LEU A 236 -2.97 11.41 16.83
C LEU A 236 -2.17 11.37 18.15
N PRO A 237 -0.86 11.01 18.15
CA PRO A 237 -0.09 11.03 19.38
C PRO A 237 -0.02 12.41 20.02
N SER A 238 0.19 13.47 19.23
CA SER A 238 0.22 14.86 19.70
C SER A 238 -1.13 15.31 20.23
N TYR A 239 -2.22 14.94 19.54
CA TYR A 239 -3.59 15.22 19.99
C TYR A 239 -3.88 14.57 21.35
N LEU A 240 -3.54 13.28 21.52
CA LEU A 240 -3.74 12.58 22.79
C LEU A 240 -2.91 13.20 23.93
N ALA A 241 -1.67 13.60 23.64
CA ALA A 241 -0.81 14.28 24.62
C ALA A 241 -1.41 15.64 25.07
N ILE A 242 -1.95 16.44 24.13
CA ILE A 242 -2.64 17.71 24.43
C ILE A 242 -3.88 17.47 25.30
N CYS A 243 -4.58 16.35 25.08
CA CYS A 243 -5.73 15.95 25.91
C CYS A 243 -5.34 15.33 27.26
N GLY A 244 -4.04 15.31 27.63
CA GLY A 244 -3.55 14.76 28.90
C GLY A 244 -3.60 13.24 29.00
N MET A 245 -3.65 12.52 27.86
CA MET A 245 -3.63 11.05 27.85
C MET A 245 -2.22 10.51 28.05
N ASP A 246 -2.13 9.29 28.61
CA ASP A 246 -0.88 8.57 28.78
C ASP A 246 -0.19 8.36 27.39
N PRO A 247 1.11 8.67 27.26
CA PRO A 247 1.86 8.40 26.02
C PRO A 247 1.80 6.93 25.57
N MET A 248 1.67 5.97 26.50
CA MET A 248 1.52 4.56 26.20
C MET A 248 0.25 4.27 25.39
N LEU A 249 -0.84 5.01 25.64
CA LEU A 249 -2.09 4.87 24.89
C LEU A 249 -1.90 5.10 23.38
N SER A 250 -1.01 6.02 22.99
CA SER A 250 -0.69 6.25 21.58
C SER A 250 -0.03 5.04 20.93
N ALA A 251 0.89 4.40 21.63
CA ALA A 251 1.56 3.17 21.17
C ALA A 251 0.57 2.00 21.08
N GLU A 252 -0.29 1.85 22.08
CA GLU A 252 -1.35 0.83 22.10
C GLU A 252 -2.34 1.05 20.95
N ALA A 253 -2.78 2.28 20.71
CA ALA A 253 -3.67 2.61 19.60
C ALA A 253 -3.06 2.25 18.24
N LEU A 254 -1.79 2.56 18.01
CA LEU A 254 -1.09 2.19 16.77
C LEU A 254 -0.94 0.66 16.61
N ALA A 255 -0.69 -0.05 17.71
CA ALA A 255 -0.63 -1.51 17.71
C ALA A 255 -2.00 -2.14 17.39
N VAL A 256 -3.08 -1.61 17.97
CA VAL A 256 -4.46 -2.03 17.69
C VAL A 256 -4.83 -1.77 16.23
N ILE A 257 -4.49 -0.58 15.68
CA ILE A 257 -4.65 -0.27 14.25
C ILE A 257 -3.96 -1.35 13.40
N ALA A 258 -2.71 -1.70 13.71
CA ALA A 258 -1.96 -2.69 12.95
C ALA A 258 -2.59 -4.09 13.01
N ALA A 259 -3.08 -4.53 14.17
CA ALA A 259 -3.73 -5.82 14.35
C ALA A 259 -5.05 -5.91 13.56
N PHE A 260 -5.93 -4.90 13.70
CA PHE A 260 -7.21 -4.86 13.00
C PHE A 260 -7.05 -4.63 11.50
N ASN A 261 -5.94 -4.07 11.06
CA ASN A 261 -5.59 -3.92 9.65
C ASN A 261 -5.41 -5.27 8.93
N VAL A 262 -4.87 -6.27 9.61
CA VAL A 262 -4.81 -7.64 9.09
C VAL A 262 -6.23 -8.17 8.86
N VAL A 263 -7.10 -8.03 9.86
CA VAL A 263 -8.50 -8.50 9.79
C VAL A 263 -9.26 -7.79 8.67
N GLY A 264 -9.13 -6.45 8.60
CA GLY A 264 -9.78 -5.63 7.57
C GLY A 264 -9.31 -5.99 6.15
N SER A 265 -8.01 -6.19 5.94
CA SER A 265 -7.46 -6.59 4.65
C SER A 265 -8.01 -7.93 4.16
N LEU A 266 -8.14 -8.90 5.04
CA LEU A 266 -8.72 -10.21 4.74
C LEU A 266 -10.22 -10.07 4.41
N PHE A 267 -10.96 -9.32 5.23
CA PHE A 267 -12.39 -9.10 5.03
C PHE A 267 -12.67 -8.40 3.70
N PHE A 268 -12.00 -7.27 3.40
CA PHE A 268 -12.23 -6.53 2.15
C PHE A 268 -11.71 -7.29 0.93
N GLY A 269 -10.68 -8.11 1.07
CA GLY A 269 -10.25 -9.06 0.05
C GLY A 269 -11.34 -10.08 -0.29
N TRP A 270 -11.96 -10.66 0.72
CA TRP A 270 -13.09 -11.59 0.57
C TRP A 270 -14.34 -10.88 0.02
N ALA A 271 -14.70 -9.74 0.59
CA ALA A 271 -15.87 -8.96 0.21
C ALA A 271 -15.79 -8.46 -1.25
N GLY A 272 -14.61 -8.02 -1.69
CA GLY A 272 -14.37 -7.60 -3.08
C GLY A 272 -14.51 -8.72 -4.11
N GLY A 273 -14.48 -9.99 -3.68
CA GLY A 273 -14.86 -11.14 -4.51
C GLY A 273 -16.37 -11.29 -4.71
N ARG A 274 -17.19 -10.72 -3.82
CA ARG A 274 -18.66 -10.89 -3.80
C ARG A 274 -19.42 -9.65 -4.25
N TRP A 275 -18.96 -8.46 -3.87
CA TRP A 275 -19.63 -7.19 -4.15
C TRP A 275 -18.79 -6.28 -5.04
N SER A 276 -19.40 -5.23 -5.56
CA SER A 276 -18.68 -4.20 -6.34
C SER A 276 -17.58 -3.59 -5.49
N LYS A 277 -16.34 -3.63 -5.98
CA LYS A 277 -15.18 -3.08 -5.28
C LYS A 277 -15.27 -1.57 -5.13
N GLN A 278 -15.83 -0.89 -6.12
CA GLN A 278 -16.04 0.56 -6.08
C GLN A 278 -17.08 0.95 -5.02
N LEU A 279 -18.16 0.19 -4.89
CA LEU A 279 -19.15 0.39 -3.84
C LEU A 279 -18.52 0.15 -2.46
N LEU A 280 -17.77 -0.94 -2.30
CA LEU A 280 -17.07 -1.23 -1.04
C LEU A 280 -16.05 -0.15 -0.67
N LEU A 281 -15.34 0.44 -1.65
CA LEU A 281 -14.44 1.58 -1.43
C LEU A 281 -15.22 2.80 -0.91
N GLY A 282 -16.34 3.13 -1.53
CA GLY A 282 -17.19 4.22 -1.10
C GLY A 282 -17.74 4.03 0.31
N MET A 283 -18.24 2.81 0.62
CA MET A 283 -18.69 2.45 1.96
C MET A 283 -17.55 2.54 2.99
N LEU A 284 -16.35 2.08 2.64
CA LEU A 284 -15.17 2.12 3.50
C LEU A 284 -14.78 3.58 3.82
N TYR A 285 -14.71 4.46 2.83
CA TYR A 285 -14.36 5.87 3.04
C TYR A 285 -15.44 6.61 3.85
N THR A 286 -16.71 6.33 3.60
CA THR A 286 -17.83 6.88 4.37
C THR A 286 -17.78 6.40 5.82
N ALA A 287 -17.65 5.09 6.05
CA ALA A 287 -17.55 4.52 7.38
C ALA A 287 -16.36 5.08 8.17
N ARG A 288 -15.20 5.20 7.54
CA ARG A 288 -13.99 5.80 8.14
C ARG A 288 -14.25 7.24 8.57
N SER A 289 -14.88 8.03 7.73
CA SER A 289 -15.21 9.44 8.04
C SER A 289 -16.22 9.56 9.14
N ILE A 290 -17.19 8.64 9.23
CA ILE A 290 -18.15 8.58 10.36
C ILE A 290 -17.41 8.23 11.66
N VAL A 291 -16.52 7.24 11.63
CA VAL A 291 -15.70 6.86 12.80
C VAL A 291 -14.83 8.03 13.27
N LEU A 292 -14.22 8.77 12.33
CA LEU A 292 -13.46 10.00 12.64
C LEU A 292 -14.37 11.04 13.28
N ALA A 293 -15.52 11.34 12.67
CA ALA A 293 -16.48 12.32 13.19
C ALA A 293 -16.96 11.96 14.60
N ALA A 294 -17.32 10.69 14.82
CA ALA A 294 -17.77 10.22 16.12
C ALA A 294 -16.69 10.33 17.21
N TYR A 295 -15.44 10.01 16.88
CA TYR A 295 -14.33 10.09 17.84
C TYR A 295 -14.02 11.53 18.27
N PHE A 296 -14.00 12.48 17.32
CA PHE A 296 -13.70 13.88 17.62
C PHE A 296 -14.90 14.71 18.06
N ALA A 297 -16.11 14.12 18.09
CA ALA A 297 -17.29 14.77 18.67
C ALA A 297 -17.28 14.78 20.20
N PHE A 298 -16.47 13.95 20.84
CA PHE A 298 -16.40 13.78 22.28
C PHE A 298 -14.96 13.87 22.79
N PRO A 299 -14.74 14.26 24.05
CA PRO A 299 -13.41 14.18 24.66
C PRO A 299 -12.87 12.75 24.61
N PRO A 300 -11.57 12.58 24.28
CA PRO A 300 -10.99 11.23 24.17
C PRO A 300 -10.96 10.55 25.55
N THR A 301 -11.21 9.24 25.53
CA THR A 301 -11.03 8.36 26.68
C THR A 301 -10.12 7.19 26.28
N PRO A 302 -9.39 6.54 27.19
CA PRO A 302 -8.55 5.40 26.82
C PRO A 302 -9.32 4.31 26.08
N ALA A 303 -10.47 3.88 26.59
CA ALA A 303 -11.31 2.86 25.95
C ALA A 303 -11.85 3.34 24.60
N GLY A 304 -12.34 4.59 24.50
CA GLY A 304 -12.81 5.19 23.25
C GLY A 304 -11.71 5.26 22.19
N THR A 305 -10.48 5.59 22.58
CA THR A 305 -9.31 5.63 21.69
C THR A 305 -8.97 4.24 21.15
N LEU A 306 -9.01 3.19 21.97
CA LEU A 306 -8.74 1.83 21.52
C LEU A 306 -9.85 1.29 20.61
N VAL A 307 -11.13 1.60 20.88
CA VAL A 307 -12.24 1.26 19.99
C VAL A 307 -12.11 2.00 18.65
N PHE A 308 -11.81 3.28 18.69
CA PHE A 308 -11.52 4.08 17.50
C PHE A 308 -10.37 3.49 16.68
N ALA A 309 -9.27 3.12 17.34
CA ALA A 309 -8.10 2.48 16.74
C ALA A 309 -8.46 1.15 16.06
N ALA A 310 -9.29 0.32 16.69
CA ALA A 310 -9.77 -0.95 16.13
C ALA A 310 -10.62 -0.71 14.86
N CYS A 311 -11.58 0.20 14.92
CA CYS A 311 -12.41 0.56 13.76
C CYS A 311 -11.58 1.15 12.62
N MET A 312 -10.68 2.07 12.93
CA MET A 312 -9.78 2.66 11.93
C MET A 312 -8.86 1.61 11.30
N GLY A 313 -8.26 0.74 12.12
CA GLY A 313 -7.42 -0.35 11.64
C GLY A 313 -8.16 -1.27 10.69
N PHE A 314 -9.36 -1.69 11.02
CA PHE A 314 -10.20 -2.52 10.15
C PHE A 314 -10.48 -1.85 8.79
N LEU A 315 -10.67 -0.53 8.78
CA LEU A 315 -10.94 0.26 7.57
C LEU A 315 -9.67 0.79 6.87
N TRP A 316 -8.45 0.47 7.34
CA TRP A 316 -7.21 1.12 6.88
C TRP A 316 -6.71 0.57 5.54
N LEU A 317 -6.15 -0.65 5.52
CA LEU A 317 -5.54 -1.22 4.32
C LEU A 317 -6.50 -2.07 3.46
N GLY A 318 -7.75 -2.23 3.86
CA GLY A 318 -8.80 -2.85 3.02
C GLY A 318 -8.96 -2.17 1.65
N VAL A 319 -8.48 -0.93 1.53
CA VAL A 319 -8.41 -0.16 0.28
C VAL A 319 -7.50 -0.83 -0.76
N GLY A 320 -6.37 -1.40 -0.35
CA GLY A 320 -5.36 -1.98 -1.25
C GLY A 320 -5.92 -3.05 -2.19
N PRO A 321 -6.51 -4.15 -1.69
CA PRO A 321 -7.09 -5.20 -2.52
C PRO A 321 -8.26 -4.70 -3.37
N LEU A 322 -9.05 -3.75 -2.88
CA LEU A 322 -10.20 -3.20 -3.62
C LEU A 322 -9.73 -2.33 -4.80
N ILE A 323 -8.76 -1.43 -4.62
CA ILE A 323 -8.18 -0.62 -5.70
C ILE A 323 -7.51 -1.52 -6.74
N SER A 324 -6.63 -2.44 -6.29
CA SER A 324 -5.94 -3.34 -7.20
C SER A 324 -6.92 -4.18 -8.03
N GLY A 325 -7.94 -4.72 -7.39
CA GLY A 325 -9.01 -5.46 -8.06
C GLY A 325 -9.81 -4.60 -9.05
N SER A 326 -10.16 -3.35 -8.67
CA SER A 326 -10.86 -2.41 -9.55
C SER A 326 -10.02 -2.03 -10.77
N VAL A 327 -8.72 -1.80 -10.60
CA VAL A 327 -7.81 -1.52 -11.72
C VAL A 327 -7.75 -2.69 -12.70
N VAL A 328 -7.71 -3.93 -12.20
CA VAL A 328 -7.75 -5.13 -13.06
C VAL A 328 -9.07 -5.25 -13.82
N GLU A 329 -10.20 -4.96 -13.16
CA GLU A 329 -11.52 -4.99 -13.80
C GLU A 329 -11.67 -3.93 -14.90
N MET A 330 -11.12 -2.73 -14.69
CA MET A 330 -11.21 -1.62 -15.65
C MET A 330 -10.20 -1.72 -16.81
N PHE A 331 -8.97 -2.18 -16.56
CA PHE A 331 -7.85 -2.05 -17.50
C PHE A 331 -7.12 -3.37 -17.79
N GLY A 332 -7.50 -4.46 -17.12
CA GLY A 332 -6.84 -5.76 -17.27
C GLY A 332 -5.51 -5.84 -16.51
N LEU A 333 -4.84 -6.99 -16.68
CA LEU A 333 -3.61 -7.33 -15.93
C LEU A 333 -2.34 -6.66 -16.48
N ARG A 334 -2.32 -6.37 -17.80
CA ARG A 334 -1.08 -5.93 -18.46
C ARG A 334 -0.54 -4.61 -17.91
N TRP A 335 -1.41 -3.61 -17.75
CA TRP A 335 -1.03 -2.28 -17.29
C TRP A 335 -1.38 -2.04 -15.82
N GLN A 336 -1.80 -3.08 -15.09
CA GLN A 336 -2.22 -2.97 -13.69
C GLN A 336 -1.19 -2.26 -12.82
N ALA A 337 0.08 -2.70 -12.85
CA ALA A 337 1.13 -2.14 -12.00
C ALA A 337 1.35 -0.64 -12.24
N MET A 338 1.31 -0.20 -13.51
CA MET A 338 1.45 1.22 -13.87
C MET A 338 0.23 2.04 -13.45
N ILE A 339 -0.97 1.59 -13.79
CA ILE A 339 -2.20 2.35 -13.51
C ILE A 339 -2.49 2.40 -12.01
N GLN A 340 -2.28 1.30 -11.29
CA GLN A 340 -2.34 1.29 -9.82
C GLN A 340 -1.28 2.19 -9.21
N GLY A 341 -0.10 2.28 -9.83
CA GLY A 341 0.96 3.21 -9.42
C GLY A 341 0.53 4.67 -9.51
N ILE A 342 -0.25 5.05 -10.54
CA ILE A 342 -0.79 6.41 -10.68
C ILE A 342 -1.81 6.71 -9.55
N ALA A 343 -2.71 5.78 -9.27
CA ALA A 343 -3.62 5.93 -8.14
C ALA A 343 -2.86 6.04 -6.82
N PHE A 344 -1.78 5.25 -6.64
CA PHE A 344 -0.93 5.33 -5.45
C PHE A 344 -0.14 6.65 -5.37
N MET A 345 0.34 7.19 -6.47
CA MET A 345 0.95 8.52 -6.51
C MET A 345 -0.02 9.58 -5.98
N SER A 346 -1.29 9.53 -6.38
CA SER A 346 -2.33 10.41 -5.84
C SER A 346 -2.46 10.27 -4.31
N HIS A 347 -2.46 9.05 -3.79
CA HIS A 347 -2.46 8.79 -2.34
C HIS A 347 -1.24 9.40 -1.65
N GLN A 348 -0.05 9.30 -2.22
CA GLN A 348 1.17 9.88 -1.63
C GLN A 348 1.15 11.41 -1.60
N VAL A 349 0.58 12.05 -2.64
CA VAL A 349 0.34 13.51 -2.63
C VAL A 349 -0.66 13.87 -1.52
N GLY A 350 -1.74 13.10 -1.38
CA GLY A 350 -2.69 13.26 -0.27
C GLY A 350 -2.02 13.08 1.10
N SER A 351 -1.15 12.09 1.24
CA SER A 351 -0.37 11.83 2.45
C SER A 351 0.51 13.03 2.84
N PHE A 352 1.17 13.64 1.87
CA PHE A 352 1.96 14.86 2.06
C PHE A 352 1.09 16.01 2.54
N VAL A 353 -0.05 16.24 1.88
CA VAL A 353 -1.01 17.30 2.26
C VAL A 353 -1.57 17.06 3.68
N GLY A 354 -1.87 15.81 4.03
CA GLY A 354 -2.37 15.46 5.36
C GLY A 354 -1.37 15.70 6.48
N ALA A 355 -0.11 15.27 6.27
CA ALA A 355 0.96 15.47 7.24
C ALA A 355 1.29 16.96 7.44
N LEU A 356 1.60 17.65 6.35
CA LEU A 356 1.99 19.06 6.37
C LEU A 356 0.82 19.98 6.75
N GLY A 357 -0.35 19.77 6.12
CA GLY A 357 -1.53 20.61 6.35
C GLY A 357 -2.02 20.52 7.79
N GLY A 358 -1.97 19.35 8.42
CA GLY A 358 -2.30 19.20 9.83
C GLY A 358 -1.38 20.01 10.75
N GLY A 359 -0.07 19.98 10.50
CA GLY A 359 0.91 20.79 11.26
C GLY A 359 0.70 22.29 11.06
N VAL A 360 0.59 22.75 9.82
CA VAL A 360 0.37 24.18 9.50
C VAL A 360 -0.93 24.70 10.12
N LEU A 361 -2.02 23.95 10.04
CA LEU A 361 -3.28 24.34 10.67
C LEU A 361 -3.16 24.40 12.20
N PHE A 362 -2.44 23.48 12.80
CA PHE A 362 -2.19 23.51 14.24
C PHE A 362 -1.35 24.72 14.65
N ASP A 363 -0.28 25.03 13.92
CA ASP A 363 0.59 26.19 14.20
C ASP A 363 -0.17 27.52 14.07
N LEU A 364 -1.11 27.61 13.14
CA LEU A 364 -1.92 28.82 12.91
C LEU A 364 -3.09 28.99 13.89
N LEU A 365 -3.72 27.87 14.28
CA LEU A 365 -5.00 27.90 15.02
C LEU A 365 -4.88 27.40 16.47
N GLY A 366 -3.75 26.80 16.85
CA GLY A 366 -3.56 26.21 18.18
C GLY A 366 -4.42 24.96 18.46
N SER A 367 -5.11 24.42 17.43
CA SER A 367 -5.94 23.23 17.57
C SER A 367 -6.00 22.41 16.30
N TYR A 368 -6.34 21.12 16.42
CA TYR A 368 -6.56 20.22 15.29
C TYR A 368 -8.02 20.22 14.75
N ASP A 369 -8.93 20.99 15.33
CA ASP A 369 -10.37 20.95 15.05
C ASP A 369 -10.70 21.16 13.58
N LEU A 370 -10.09 22.17 12.95
CA LEU A 370 -10.34 22.43 11.53
C LEU A 370 -9.79 21.32 10.65
N ALA A 371 -8.60 20.79 10.97
CA ALA A 371 -7.99 19.69 10.23
C ALA A 371 -8.87 18.43 10.25
N TRP A 372 -9.42 18.07 11.41
CA TRP A 372 -10.37 16.96 11.55
C TRP A 372 -11.66 17.19 10.75
N LYS A 373 -12.24 18.36 10.83
CA LYS A 373 -13.46 18.72 10.08
C LYS A 373 -13.24 18.64 8.57
N ILE A 374 -12.10 19.12 8.07
CA ILE A 374 -11.72 19.00 6.66
C ILE A 374 -11.57 17.52 6.30
N GLY A 375 -10.86 16.73 7.12
CA GLY A 375 -10.69 15.31 6.92
C GLY A 375 -12.02 14.54 6.83
N VAL A 376 -12.94 14.81 7.75
CA VAL A 376 -14.28 14.20 7.77
C VAL A 376 -15.09 14.62 6.53
N ALA A 377 -15.17 15.92 6.25
CA ALA A 377 -15.97 16.44 5.13
C ALA A 377 -15.49 15.90 3.77
N THR A 378 -14.18 15.94 3.53
CA THR A 378 -13.59 15.45 2.28
C THR A 378 -13.73 13.94 2.15
N GLY A 379 -13.60 13.18 3.25
CA GLY A 379 -13.77 11.74 3.24
C GLY A 379 -15.22 11.30 3.03
N LEU A 380 -16.20 11.99 3.64
CA LEU A 380 -17.62 11.76 3.34
C LEU A 380 -17.93 12.08 1.88
N ALA A 381 -17.46 13.22 1.36
CA ALA A 381 -17.65 13.58 -0.04
C ALA A 381 -17.05 12.52 -0.98
N ALA A 382 -15.81 12.11 -0.73
CA ALA A 382 -15.13 11.07 -1.52
C ALA A 382 -15.88 9.73 -1.47
N GLY A 383 -16.34 9.31 -0.30
CA GLY A 383 -17.08 8.06 -0.12
C GLY A 383 -18.43 8.08 -0.82
N LEU A 384 -19.22 9.15 -0.63
CA LEU A 384 -20.52 9.29 -1.26
C LEU A 384 -20.42 9.38 -2.78
N LEU A 385 -19.51 10.20 -3.31
CA LEU A 385 -19.25 10.28 -4.75
C LEU A 385 -18.83 8.94 -5.33
N GLN A 386 -17.94 8.22 -4.62
CA GLN A 386 -17.51 6.88 -5.05
C GLN A 386 -18.69 5.90 -5.13
N MET A 387 -19.64 5.94 -4.17
CA MET A 387 -20.85 5.11 -4.20
C MET A 387 -21.81 5.51 -5.33
N MET A 388 -22.02 6.82 -5.53
CA MET A 388 -22.93 7.33 -6.57
C MET A 388 -22.48 6.95 -8.00
N PHE A 389 -21.17 6.90 -8.22
CA PHE A 389 -20.59 6.58 -9.53
C PHE A 389 -20.01 5.17 -9.60
N ALA A 390 -20.32 4.31 -8.61
CA ALA A 390 -19.93 2.91 -8.64
C ALA A 390 -20.60 2.22 -9.83
N ALA A 391 -19.79 1.75 -10.78
CA ALA A 391 -20.31 0.96 -11.88
C ALA A 391 -20.93 -0.35 -11.36
N PRO A 392 -22.06 -0.79 -11.92
CA PRO A 392 -22.58 -2.13 -11.65
C PRO A 392 -21.51 -3.18 -11.93
N ARG A 393 -21.47 -4.23 -11.11
CA ARG A 393 -20.55 -5.34 -11.36
C ARG A 393 -20.87 -5.91 -12.75
N PRO A 394 -19.90 -6.06 -13.67
CA PRO A 394 -20.15 -6.80 -14.89
C PRO A 394 -20.65 -8.20 -14.53
N PRO A 395 -21.64 -8.74 -15.23
CA PRO A 395 -22.15 -10.08 -14.96
C PRO A 395 -20.98 -11.07 -14.97
N PRO A 396 -20.98 -12.09 -14.08
CA PRO A 396 -19.95 -13.11 -14.11
C PRO A 396 -19.92 -13.67 -15.53
N LEU A 397 -18.72 -13.72 -16.12
CA LEU A 397 -18.52 -14.41 -17.39
C LEU A 397 -19.07 -15.81 -17.20
N GLY A 398 -20.15 -16.14 -17.92
CA GLY A 398 -20.73 -17.47 -17.90
C GLY A 398 -19.64 -18.52 -18.10
N PRO A 399 -19.85 -19.77 -17.69
CA PRO A 399 -18.89 -20.83 -17.99
C PRO A 399 -18.57 -20.74 -19.48
N PRO A 400 -17.30 -20.93 -19.87
CA PRO A 400 -16.92 -20.93 -21.28
C PRO A 400 -17.92 -21.87 -21.97
N CYS A 401 -18.61 -21.36 -22.99
CA CYS A 401 -19.46 -22.20 -23.81
C CYS A 401 -18.60 -23.40 -24.19
N SER A 402 -18.96 -24.58 -23.69
CA SER A 402 -18.44 -25.82 -24.21
C SER A 402 -18.91 -25.85 -25.68
N GLU A 403 -18.05 -25.39 -26.58
CA GLU A 403 -18.17 -25.79 -27.98
C GLU A 403 -18.06 -27.30 -27.97
N SER A 404 -19.22 -27.97 -27.92
CA SER A 404 -19.31 -29.32 -28.39
C SER A 404 -18.81 -29.29 -29.85
N PRO A 405 -17.82 -30.11 -30.23
CA PRO A 405 -17.42 -30.21 -31.64
C PRO A 405 -18.70 -30.58 -32.41
N ARG A 406 -19.20 -29.71 -33.27
CA ARG A 406 -20.17 -30.10 -34.26
C ARG A 406 -19.44 -31.11 -35.14
N LEU A 407 -19.71 -32.40 -34.90
CA LEU A 407 -19.39 -33.44 -35.85
C LEU A 407 -20.05 -33.06 -37.16
N ASP A 408 -19.25 -32.74 -38.15
CA ASP A 408 -19.67 -32.43 -39.47
C ASP A 408 -20.38 -33.68 -40.05
N PRO A 409 -21.68 -33.65 -40.43
CA PRO A 409 -22.37 -34.84 -40.89
C PRO A 409 -21.85 -35.38 -42.22
N ALA A 410 -20.87 -34.73 -42.85
CA ALA A 410 -20.33 -35.07 -44.17
C ALA A 410 -19.27 -36.20 -44.19
N LEU A 411 -18.84 -36.76 -43.03
CA LEU A 411 -17.80 -37.80 -42.98
C LEU A 411 -18.34 -39.23 -42.70
N SER A 412 -19.67 -39.45 -42.71
CA SER A 412 -20.25 -40.79 -42.53
C SER A 412 -20.69 -41.47 -43.83
N ALA A 413 -20.28 -40.94 -45.02
CA ALA A 413 -20.57 -41.57 -46.31
C ALA A 413 -19.30 -41.59 -47.17
N ARG A 414 -18.34 -42.42 -46.82
CA ARG A 414 -17.43 -43.14 -47.76
C ARG A 414 -16.70 -44.27 -47.04
#